data_bcde83be508072ee247b259e2b7ebec1
#
_entry.id   bcde83be508072ee247b259e2b7ebec1
#
_cell.length_a   1.000
_cell.length_b   1.000
_cell.length_c   1.000
_cell.angle_alpha   90.00
_cell.angle_beta   90.00
_cell.angle_gamma   90.00
#
_symmetry.space_group_name_H-M   'P 1'
#
loop_
_entity.id
_entity.type
_entity.pdbx_description
1 polymer ?
#
loop_
_entity_poly.entity_id
_entity_poly.type
_entity_poly.pdbx_seq_one_letter_code
_entity_poly.pdbx_strand_id
1 'polypeptide(L)'
;MSNTYDVIVCGAGPAGACAAYEAAARGLRTLILEKKTLPRYKTCGGGVPLSLESDLPKLVPEAFVEATVTHLRHTWNFADAHVAPLNPDPNEPSVSLWMVQRSVFDHALTQRAAEAGSDVRDGVSVQSIAPDGDTRVRVVTADGETYFTPHIIGADGANGIVSRMASLRKDRLLAIALEAEIPHEWGRGHETLTPEIAHLEYAVKEGYAWVFPKAGHLSVGAGMFGRRSAEGRGAARKDDLARWVTGYLQSLGVPKPQEAIEFHGHPLPIWNGSEPIEAWNGRVLLVGDAAGMVNPLFGDGISYACRSGALAGEIIAQGRAAQWTSLLYDEFGPSHDAALTIAKFFYQFPQVCYKMGVKSPRGTRTAGRLISGDLPFDVVLDRVPWKKMMPKASLSWR
;
A
#
# COMPACT_ATOMS: atom_id res chain seq x y z
N MET A 1 -1.50 -35.72 7.35
CA MET A 1 -2.11 -34.95 6.25
C MET A 1 -1.03 -34.70 5.19
N SER A 2 -1.36 -34.66 3.92
CA SER A 2 -0.37 -34.42 2.87
C SER A 2 0.14 -32.97 2.97
N ASN A 3 1.45 -32.77 3.08
CA ASN A 3 2.10 -31.45 3.11
C ASN A 3 2.29 -30.85 1.69
N THR A 4 1.46 -31.28 0.72
CA THR A 4 1.51 -30.83 -0.67
C THR A 4 0.29 -29.98 -0.98
N TYR A 5 0.50 -28.82 -1.55
CA TYR A 5 -0.52 -27.84 -1.96
C TYR A 5 -0.30 -27.46 -3.42
N ASP A 6 -1.33 -26.95 -4.09
CA ASP A 6 -1.20 -26.38 -5.43
C ASP A 6 -0.57 -24.99 -5.39
N VAL A 7 -0.89 -24.21 -4.32
CA VAL A 7 -0.34 -22.88 -4.08
C VAL A 7 0.00 -22.70 -2.61
N ILE A 8 1.19 -22.19 -2.30
CA ILE A 8 1.56 -21.71 -0.96
C ILE A 8 1.77 -20.20 -1.02
N VAL A 9 1.05 -19.49 -0.16
CA VAL A 9 1.12 -18.03 -0.03
C VAL A 9 1.91 -17.68 1.22
N CYS A 10 2.99 -16.92 1.05
CA CYS A 10 3.81 -16.45 2.17
C CYS A 10 3.38 -15.05 2.59
N GLY A 11 2.64 -14.93 3.70
CA GLY A 11 2.09 -13.71 4.26
C GLY A 11 0.58 -13.58 4.11
N ALA A 12 -0.10 -13.18 5.20
CA ALA A 12 -1.55 -12.95 5.29
C ALA A 12 -1.91 -11.45 5.31
N GLY A 13 -1.15 -10.63 4.61
CA GLY A 13 -1.54 -9.24 4.32
C GLY A 13 -2.55 -9.18 3.17
N PRO A 14 -3.01 -7.98 2.78
CA PRO A 14 -4.01 -7.82 1.72
C PRO A 14 -3.68 -8.58 0.43
N ALA A 15 -2.44 -8.53 -0.03
CA ALA A 15 -2.02 -9.25 -1.24
C ALA A 15 -2.13 -10.77 -1.08
N GLY A 16 -1.63 -11.32 0.03
CA GLY A 16 -1.65 -12.77 0.24
C GLY A 16 -3.05 -13.32 0.47
N ALA A 17 -3.87 -12.62 1.25
CA ALA A 17 -5.25 -13.01 1.50
C ALA A 17 -6.09 -12.99 0.22
N CYS A 18 -5.95 -11.96 -0.63
CA CYS A 18 -6.64 -11.90 -1.91
C CYS A 18 -6.14 -12.97 -2.90
N ALA A 19 -4.82 -13.23 -2.94
CA ALA A 19 -4.26 -14.30 -3.75
C ALA A 19 -4.80 -15.68 -3.36
N ALA A 20 -4.83 -15.94 -2.06
CA ALA A 20 -5.32 -17.21 -1.54
C ALA A 20 -6.82 -17.40 -1.77
N TYR A 21 -7.61 -16.31 -1.58
CA TYR A 21 -9.04 -16.33 -1.90
C TYR A 21 -9.27 -16.74 -3.36
N GLU A 22 -8.61 -16.07 -4.29
CA GLU A 22 -8.79 -16.32 -5.72
C GLU A 22 -8.32 -17.70 -6.16
N ALA A 23 -7.21 -18.18 -5.62
CA ALA A 23 -6.73 -19.53 -5.90
C ALA A 23 -7.70 -20.61 -5.36
N ALA A 24 -8.14 -20.48 -4.10
CA ALA A 24 -9.04 -21.42 -3.48
C ALA A 24 -10.43 -21.41 -4.11
N ALA A 25 -10.98 -20.23 -4.44
CA ALA A 25 -12.27 -20.08 -5.13
C ALA A 25 -12.29 -20.75 -6.52
N ARG A 26 -11.10 -20.94 -7.12
CA ARG A 26 -10.93 -21.67 -8.39
C ARG A 26 -10.55 -23.15 -8.18
N GLY A 27 -10.68 -23.67 -6.96
CA GLY A 27 -10.49 -25.07 -6.64
C GLY A 27 -9.05 -25.52 -6.41
N LEU A 28 -8.09 -24.59 -6.32
CA LEU A 28 -6.71 -24.93 -5.98
C LEU A 28 -6.56 -25.17 -4.48
N ARG A 29 -5.89 -26.23 -4.09
CA ARG A 29 -5.53 -26.50 -2.69
C ARG A 29 -4.49 -25.47 -2.25
N THR A 30 -4.90 -24.52 -1.41
CA THR A 30 -4.13 -23.32 -1.07
C THR A 30 -3.77 -23.30 0.41
N LEU A 31 -2.52 -22.93 0.74
CA LEU A 31 -2.02 -22.73 2.10
C LEU A 31 -1.51 -21.29 2.26
N ILE A 32 -1.95 -20.60 3.30
CA ILE A 32 -1.36 -19.35 3.78
C ILE A 32 -0.44 -19.63 4.97
N LEU A 33 0.80 -19.13 4.90
CA LEU A 33 1.76 -19.13 6.00
C LEU A 33 2.01 -17.68 6.46
N GLU A 34 1.56 -17.34 7.67
CA GLU A 34 1.75 -15.99 8.26
C GLU A 34 2.61 -16.10 9.53
N LYS A 35 3.69 -15.27 9.58
CA LYS A 35 4.64 -15.31 10.70
C LYS A 35 4.11 -14.78 12.02
N LYS A 36 3.07 -13.97 12.00
CA LYS A 36 2.43 -13.41 13.20
C LYS A 36 1.09 -14.10 13.45
N THR A 37 0.73 -14.21 14.72
CA THR A 37 -0.64 -14.62 15.08
C THR A 37 -1.64 -13.53 14.69
N LEU A 38 -2.74 -13.91 14.07
CA LEU A 38 -3.81 -13.03 13.63
C LEU A 38 -4.89 -12.87 14.72
N PRO A 39 -5.53 -11.68 14.84
CA PRO A 39 -5.26 -10.42 14.16
C PRO A 39 -3.95 -9.78 14.63
N ARG A 40 -3.25 -9.07 13.74
CA ARG A 40 -1.95 -8.47 14.05
C ARG A 40 -1.89 -6.99 13.68
N TYR A 41 -1.16 -6.22 14.47
CA TYR A 41 -0.82 -4.83 14.12
C TYR A 41 0.02 -4.75 12.83
N LYS A 42 -0.22 -3.72 12.03
CA LYS A 42 0.58 -3.35 10.86
C LYS A 42 0.58 -1.83 10.70
N THR A 43 1.74 -1.23 10.80
CA THR A 43 1.97 0.20 10.55
C THR A 43 1.42 0.63 9.21
N CYS A 44 0.43 1.54 9.18
CA CYS A 44 -0.20 2.04 7.96
C CYS A 44 -1.26 3.09 8.30
N GLY A 45 -1.37 4.17 7.55
CA GLY A 45 -2.47 5.14 7.67
C GLY A 45 -3.86 4.53 7.44
N GLY A 46 -3.94 3.39 6.73
CA GLY A 46 -5.18 2.64 6.56
C GLY A 46 -6.23 3.33 5.67
N GLY A 47 -5.82 4.22 4.79
CA GLY A 47 -6.70 4.79 3.76
C GLY A 47 -6.89 3.81 2.61
N VAL A 48 -8.13 3.49 2.28
CA VAL A 48 -8.51 2.54 1.22
C VAL A 48 -9.61 3.19 0.36
N PRO A 49 -9.49 3.25 -0.96
CA PRO A 49 -10.55 3.81 -1.80
C PRO A 49 -11.80 2.92 -1.78
N LEU A 50 -12.96 3.55 -1.75
CA LEU A 50 -14.26 2.87 -1.78
C LEU A 50 -14.39 1.94 -2.99
N SER A 51 -13.77 2.29 -4.12
CA SER A 51 -13.79 1.45 -5.33
C SER A 51 -13.24 0.03 -5.14
N LEU A 52 -12.46 -0.20 -4.06
CA LEU A 52 -11.99 -1.55 -3.73
C LEU A 52 -13.12 -2.49 -3.27
N GLU A 53 -14.28 -1.98 -2.87
CA GLU A 53 -15.43 -2.80 -2.45
C GLU A 53 -15.82 -3.82 -3.52
N SER A 54 -15.88 -3.42 -4.79
CA SER A 54 -16.20 -4.31 -5.90
C SER A 54 -15.19 -5.43 -6.12
N ASP A 55 -13.93 -5.22 -5.72
CA ASP A 55 -12.85 -6.20 -5.83
C ASP A 55 -12.83 -7.18 -4.63
N LEU A 56 -13.66 -6.93 -3.62
CA LEU A 56 -13.68 -7.69 -2.36
C LEU A 56 -15.06 -8.33 -2.08
N PRO A 57 -15.57 -9.19 -2.98
CA PRO A 57 -16.89 -9.80 -2.80
C PRO A 57 -16.96 -10.55 -1.46
N LYS A 58 -18.16 -10.58 -0.86
CA LYS A 58 -18.47 -11.20 0.44
C LYS A 58 -17.86 -10.53 1.68
N LEU A 59 -17.11 -9.43 1.56
CA LEU A 59 -16.75 -8.62 2.70
C LEU A 59 -17.89 -7.67 3.06
N VAL A 60 -18.09 -7.49 4.38
CA VAL A 60 -19.07 -6.56 4.94
C VAL A 60 -18.31 -5.33 5.43
N PRO A 61 -18.39 -4.17 4.72
CA PRO A 61 -17.59 -2.99 5.06
C PRO A 61 -17.76 -2.52 6.51
N GLU A 62 -18.97 -2.64 7.06
CA GLU A 62 -19.27 -2.25 8.44
C GLU A 62 -18.45 -3.00 9.50
N ALA A 63 -17.88 -4.15 9.13
CA ALA A 63 -17.05 -4.93 10.05
C ALA A 63 -15.62 -4.39 10.20
N PHE A 64 -15.13 -3.55 9.26
CA PHE A 64 -13.74 -3.09 9.25
C PHE A 64 -13.54 -1.62 8.91
N VAL A 65 -14.56 -0.90 8.44
CA VAL A 65 -14.49 0.54 8.14
C VAL A 65 -14.74 1.34 9.42
N GLU A 66 -13.78 2.14 9.82
CA GLU A 66 -13.87 2.96 11.04
C GLU A 66 -14.38 4.38 10.78
N ALA A 67 -14.07 4.93 9.60
CA ALA A 67 -14.56 6.21 9.14
C ALA A 67 -14.60 6.25 7.61
N THR A 68 -15.50 7.07 7.06
CA THR A 68 -15.56 7.34 5.61
C THR A 68 -15.19 8.79 5.35
N VAL A 69 -14.06 8.99 4.71
CA VAL A 69 -13.55 10.32 4.34
C VAL A 69 -14.12 10.73 3.00
N THR A 70 -14.75 11.90 2.97
CA THR A 70 -15.35 12.52 1.78
C THR A 70 -14.65 13.82 1.37
N HIS A 71 -13.82 14.38 2.27
CA HIS A 71 -13.09 15.63 2.03
C HIS A 71 -11.62 15.48 2.39
N LEU A 72 -10.78 16.23 1.69
CA LEU A 72 -9.37 16.40 2.03
C LEU A 72 -9.12 17.85 2.47
N ARG A 73 -8.41 17.99 3.59
CA ARG A 73 -7.83 19.26 4.02
C ARG A 73 -6.34 19.27 3.70
N HIS A 74 -5.97 20.17 2.81
CA HIS A 74 -4.59 20.37 2.37
C HIS A 74 -3.99 21.57 3.09
N THR A 75 -2.72 21.46 3.53
CA THR A 75 -1.96 22.55 4.14
C THR A 75 -0.55 22.63 3.58
N TRP A 76 0.03 23.81 3.68
CA TRP A 76 1.43 24.09 3.42
C TRP A 76 2.04 24.80 4.63
N ASN A 77 3.02 24.16 5.25
CA ASN A 77 3.68 24.62 6.47
C ASN A 77 2.68 24.96 7.61
N PHE A 78 1.72 24.03 7.81
CA PHE A 78 0.62 24.09 8.78
C PHE A 78 -0.36 25.27 8.60
N ALA A 79 -0.19 26.03 7.54
CA ALA A 79 -1.01 27.17 7.18
C ALA A 79 -1.61 27.00 5.79
N ASP A 80 -2.15 28.07 5.21
CA ASP A 80 -2.67 28.11 3.83
C ASP A 80 -3.66 26.97 3.53
N ALA A 81 -4.55 26.70 4.48
CA ALA A 81 -5.46 25.57 4.44
C ALA A 81 -6.48 25.67 3.29
N HIS A 82 -6.74 24.53 2.66
CA HIS A 82 -7.78 24.37 1.65
C HIS A 82 -8.52 23.04 1.90
N VAL A 83 -9.83 23.11 2.08
CA VAL A 83 -10.69 21.94 2.22
C VAL A 83 -11.49 21.77 0.92
N ALA A 84 -11.46 20.58 0.37
CA ALA A 84 -12.20 20.28 -0.84
C ALA A 84 -12.78 18.85 -0.79
N PRO A 85 -13.97 18.62 -1.39
CA PRO A 85 -14.54 17.30 -1.51
C PRO A 85 -13.74 16.45 -2.50
N LEU A 86 -13.64 15.15 -2.22
CA LEU A 86 -13.09 14.15 -3.14
C LEU A 86 -14.00 13.99 -4.36
N ASN A 87 -15.31 14.03 -4.14
CA ASN A 87 -16.32 13.96 -5.18
C ASN A 87 -17.26 15.16 -5.08
N PRO A 88 -17.00 16.24 -5.82
CA PRO A 88 -17.86 17.43 -5.79
C PRO A 88 -19.12 17.32 -6.64
N ASP A 89 -19.25 16.28 -7.50
CA ASP A 89 -20.39 16.09 -8.37
C ASP A 89 -21.27 14.94 -7.83
N PRO A 90 -22.49 15.22 -7.37
CA PRO A 90 -23.40 14.19 -6.86
C PRO A 90 -23.88 13.19 -7.93
N ASN A 91 -23.71 13.50 -9.20
CA ASN A 91 -24.10 12.62 -10.31
C ASN A 91 -22.97 11.71 -10.79
N GLU A 92 -21.74 11.88 -10.27
CA GLU A 92 -20.63 10.98 -10.56
C GLU A 92 -20.59 9.82 -9.55
N PRO A 93 -19.90 8.72 -9.89
CA PRO A 93 -19.64 7.65 -8.94
C PRO A 93 -19.04 8.18 -7.65
N SER A 94 -19.50 7.69 -6.52
CA SER A 94 -19.01 8.13 -5.20
C SER A 94 -17.53 7.81 -5.05
N VAL A 95 -16.69 8.84 -4.95
CA VAL A 95 -15.28 8.75 -4.66
C VAL A 95 -15.09 9.12 -3.20
N SER A 96 -14.77 8.15 -2.37
CA SER A 96 -14.46 8.33 -0.95
C SER A 96 -13.36 7.39 -0.51
N LEU A 97 -12.82 7.63 0.69
CA LEU A 97 -11.81 6.76 1.28
C LEU A 97 -12.36 6.14 2.55
N TRP A 98 -12.31 4.83 2.63
CA TRP A 98 -12.46 4.12 3.89
C TRP A 98 -11.21 4.26 4.73
N MET A 99 -11.37 4.53 6.00
CA MET A 99 -10.32 4.44 7.00
C MET A 99 -10.48 3.13 7.74
N VAL A 100 -9.49 2.25 7.60
CA VAL A 100 -9.53 0.90 8.17
C VAL A 100 -8.43 0.68 9.20
N GLN A 101 -8.75 -0.11 10.22
CA GLN A 101 -7.76 -0.66 11.14
C GLN A 101 -7.15 -1.92 10.52
N ARG A 102 -5.85 -1.90 10.24
CA ARG A 102 -5.17 -2.97 9.51
C ARG A 102 -5.26 -4.34 10.19
N SER A 103 -5.28 -4.40 11.52
CA SER A 103 -5.47 -5.66 12.25
C SER A 103 -6.83 -6.29 11.93
N VAL A 104 -7.88 -5.49 11.86
CA VAL A 104 -9.24 -5.95 11.55
C VAL A 104 -9.39 -6.26 10.06
N PHE A 105 -8.97 -5.33 9.21
CA PHE A 105 -9.10 -5.47 7.75
C PHE A 105 -8.33 -6.67 7.19
N ASP A 106 -7.03 -6.81 7.56
CA ASP A 106 -6.21 -7.93 7.09
C ASP A 106 -6.77 -9.26 7.58
N HIS A 107 -7.32 -9.30 8.81
CA HIS A 107 -7.94 -10.50 9.37
C HIS A 107 -9.23 -10.88 8.62
N ALA A 108 -10.09 -9.90 8.33
CA ALA A 108 -11.31 -10.14 7.55
C ALA A 108 -11.00 -10.69 6.14
N LEU A 109 -9.98 -10.15 5.46
CA LEU A 109 -9.50 -10.70 4.19
C LEU A 109 -9.02 -12.15 4.32
N THR A 110 -8.30 -12.46 5.39
CA THR A 110 -7.77 -13.81 5.64
C THR A 110 -8.91 -14.79 5.96
N GLN A 111 -9.91 -14.38 6.75
CA GLN A 111 -11.10 -15.18 7.02
C GLN A 111 -11.87 -15.48 5.73
N ARG A 112 -12.04 -14.48 4.86
CA ARG A 112 -12.65 -14.69 3.53
C ARG A 112 -11.91 -15.73 2.71
N ALA A 113 -10.57 -15.74 2.75
CA ALA A 113 -9.77 -16.76 2.06
C ALA A 113 -9.95 -18.16 2.68
N ALA A 114 -10.04 -18.26 4.00
CA ALA A 114 -10.33 -19.51 4.69
C ALA A 114 -11.72 -20.06 4.35
N GLU A 115 -12.74 -19.21 4.32
CA GLU A 115 -14.11 -19.55 3.90
C GLU A 115 -14.19 -20.03 2.45
N ALA A 116 -13.28 -19.56 1.59
CA ALA A 116 -13.14 -20.04 0.20
C ALA A 116 -12.42 -21.39 0.11
N GLY A 117 -11.88 -21.91 1.21
CA GLY A 117 -11.22 -23.22 1.28
C GLY A 117 -9.70 -23.19 1.43
N SER A 118 -9.09 -22.00 1.68
CA SER A 118 -7.66 -21.95 1.98
C SER A 118 -7.36 -22.46 3.39
N ASP A 119 -6.32 -23.28 3.52
CA ASP A 119 -5.72 -23.58 4.82
C ASP A 119 -4.94 -22.35 5.30
N VAL A 120 -5.16 -21.91 6.55
CA VAL A 120 -4.44 -20.78 7.16
C VAL A 120 -3.62 -21.26 8.35
N ARG A 121 -2.33 -20.97 8.34
CA ARG A 121 -1.42 -21.21 9.46
C ARG A 121 -0.74 -19.92 9.84
N ASP A 122 -1.16 -19.33 10.91
CA ASP A 122 -0.57 -18.15 11.52
C ASP A 122 0.41 -18.52 12.65
N GLY A 123 1.27 -17.59 13.05
CA GLY A 123 2.40 -17.87 13.95
C GLY A 123 3.51 -18.71 13.30
N VAL A 124 3.43 -19.00 12.00
CA VAL A 124 4.35 -19.87 11.26
C VAL A 124 5.22 -19.05 10.28
N SER A 125 6.50 -18.97 10.58
CA SER A 125 7.47 -18.23 9.76
C SER A 125 8.12 -19.14 8.71
N VAL A 126 8.07 -18.75 7.44
CA VAL A 126 8.85 -19.41 6.39
C VAL A 126 10.33 -19.11 6.62
N GLN A 127 11.16 -20.15 6.68
CA GLN A 127 12.60 -20.06 6.86
C GLN A 127 13.34 -20.13 5.54
N SER A 128 12.94 -21.03 4.64
CA SER A 128 13.56 -21.19 3.34
C SER A 128 12.62 -21.69 2.26
N ILE A 129 12.92 -21.32 1.02
CA ILE A 129 12.32 -21.88 -0.19
C ILE A 129 13.45 -22.34 -1.10
N ALA A 130 13.25 -23.45 -1.80
CA ALA A 130 14.21 -23.96 -2.77
C ALA A 130 13.49 -24.77 -3.86
N PRO A 131 13.99 -24.79 -5.10
CA PRO A 131 13.50 -25.72 -6.10
C PRO A 131 13.62 -27.17 -5.62
N ASP A 132 12.58 -27.99 -5.89
CA ASP A 132 12.55 -29.41 -5.63
C ASP A 132 12.25 -30.12 -6.98
N GLY A 133 13.32 -30.44 -7.69
CA GLY A 133 13.24 -30.84 -9.10
C GLY A 133 12.77 -29.70 -10.01
N ASP A 134 12.19 -30.08 -11.16
CA ASP A 134 11.81 -29.10 -12.20
C ASP A 134 10.38 -28.57 -12.05
N THR A 135 9.58 -29.15 -11.17
CA THR A 135 8.14 -28.87 -11.12
C THR A 135 7.65 -28.36 -9.77
N ARG A 136 8.45 -28.45 -8.70
CA ARG A 136 8.02 -28.09 -7.35
C ARG A 136 8.97 -27.11 -6.66
N VAL A 137 8.47 -26.53 -5.61
CA VAL A 137 9.23 -25.75 -4.63
C VAL A 137 9.04 -26.42 -3.26
N ARG A 138 10.13 -26.60 -2.56
CA ARG A 138 10.17 -26.99 -1.16
C ARG A 138 10.16 -25.75 -0.29
N VAL A 139 9.25 -25.70 0.66
CA VAL A 139 9.10 -24.64 1.67
C VAL A 139 9.37 -25.23 3.04
N VAL A 140 10.32 -24.64 3.76
CA VAL A 140 10.66 -25.05 5.15
C VAL A 140 10.30 -23.90 6.08
N THR A 141 9.60 -24.21 7.15
CA THR A 141 9.20 -23.27 8.21
C THR A 141 10.19 -23.29 9.39
N ALA A 142 10.16 -22.27 10.22
CA ALA A 142 11.09 -22.12 11.34
C ALA A 142 10.90 -23.18 12.44
N ASP A 143 9.71 -23.79 12.54
CA ASP A 143 9.39 -24.94 13.41
C ASP A 143 9.80 -26.29 12.81
N GLY A 144 10.42 -26.29 11.61
CA GLY A 144 10.97 -27.48 10.98
C GLY A 144 10.00 -28.24 10.06
N GLU A 145 8.77 -27.78 9.91
CA GLU A 145 7.82 -28.38 8.96
C GLU A 145 8.26 -28.14 7.52
N THR A 146 7.93 -29.08 6.66
CA THR A 146 8.28 -29.01 5.21
C THR A 146 7.03 -29.21 4.36
N TYR A 147 6.83 -28.29 3.42
CA TYR A 147 5.73 -28.30 2.45
C TYR A 147 6.26 -28.29 1.02
N PHE A 148 5.42 -28.78 0.09
CA PHE A 148 5.73 -28.86 -1.33
C PHE A 148 4.60 -28.23 -2.15
N THR A 149 4.96 -27.47 -3.18
CA THR A 149 4.00 -26.83 -4.07
C THR A 149 4.62 -26.57 -5.44
N PRO A 150 3.84 -26.61 -6.53
CA PRO A 150 4.31 -26.08 -7.82
C PRO A 150 4.45 -24.55 -7.81
N HIS A 151 3.66 -23.83 -6.98
CA HIS A 151 3.66 -22.36 -7.00
C HIS A 151 3.73 -21.75 -5.61
N ILE A 152 4.64 -20.78 -5.43
CA ILE A 152 4.72 -19.90 -4.27
C ILE A 152 4.32 -18.49 -4.66
N ILE A 153 3.47 -17.86 -3.85
CA ILE A 153 3.20 -16.43 -3.91
C ILE A 153 3.91 -15.75 -2.73
N GLY A 154 4.91 -14.92 -3.03
CA GLY A 154 5.59 -14.07 -2.07
C GLY A 154 4.76 -12.81 -1.80
N ALA A 155 4.00 -12.82 -0.70
CA ALA A 155 3.17 -11.73 -0.21
C ALA A 155 3.65 -11.23 1.17
N ASP A 156 4.92 -11.45 1.47
CA ASP A 156 5.57 -11.26 2.77
C ASP A 156 6.05 -9.81 3.02
N GLY A 157 5.61 -8.87 2.16
CA GLY A 157 5.74 -7.44 2.33
C GLY A 157 7.16 -6.91 2.08
N ALA A 158 7.39 -5.66 2.48
CA ALA A 158 8.65 -4.94 2.22
C ALA A 158 9.92 -5.64 2.74
N ASN A 159 9.80 -6.34 3.87
CA ASN A 159 10.91 -7.04 4.53
C ASN A 159 10.85 -8.56 4.34
N GLY A 160 10.12 -9.02 3.32
CA GLY A 160 9.95 -10.42 3.01
C GLY A 160 11.23 -11.13 2.62
N ILE A 161 11.22 -12.45 2.77
CA ILE A 161 12.38 -13.30 2.44
C ILE A 161 12.27 -13.95 1.06
N VAL A 162 11.04 -14.11 0.54
CA VAL A 162 10.79 -14.82 -0.72
C VAL A 162 11.53 -14.15 -1.87
N SER A 163 11.46 -12.82 -1.99
CA SER A 163 12.18 -12.09 -3.05
C SER A 163 13.69 -12.30 -3.01
N ARG A 164 14.30 -12.33 -1.82
CA ARG A 164 15.75 -12.57 -1.65
C ARG A 164 16.14 -13.99 -2.02
N MET A 165 15.37 -14.98 -1.58
CA MET A 165 15.63 -16.39 -1.85
C MET A 165 15.47 -16.75 -3.32
N ALA A 166 14.52 -16.09 -4.00
CA ALA A 166 14.32 -16.23 -5.43
C ALA A 166 15.24 -15.31 -6.29
N SER A 167 16.13 -14.53 -5.64
CA SER A 167 17.02 -13.55 -6.30
C SER A 167 16.28 -12.49 -7.12
N LEU A 168 15.08 -12.12 -6.65
CA LEU A 168 14.22 -11.10 -7.26
C LEU A 168 14.35 -9.74 -6.55
N ARG A 169 13.96 -8.65 -7.22
CA ARG A 169 13.88 -7.30 -6.64
C ARG A 169 15.18 -6.84 -5.95
N LYS A 170 16.30 -6.91 -6.66
CA LYS A 170 17.62 -6.55 -6.12
C LYS A 170 17.78 -5.04 -5.93
N ASP A 171 17.20 -4.24 -6.84
CA ASP A 171 17.30 -2.77 -6.86
C ASP A 171 15.96 -2.14 -6.41
N ARG A 172 15.63 -2.29 -5.11
CA ARG A 172 14.39 -1.75 -4.57
C ARG A 172 14.49 -0.25 -4.30
N LEU A 173 13.51 0.51 -4.76
CA LEU A 173 13.31 1.89 -4.34
C LEU A 173 12.43 1.89 -3.08
N LEU A 174 12.93 2.44 -1.98
CA LEU A 174 12.23 2.45 -0.69
C LEU A 174 11.90 3.88 -0.27
N ALA A 175 10.63 4.14 -0.01
CA ALA A 175 10.20 5.27 0.81
C ALA A 175 10.28 4.89 2.29
N ILE A 176 10.33 5.89 3.16
CA ILE A 176 10.32 5.72 4.62
C ILE A 176 9.08 6.42 5.15
N ALA A 177 8.28 5.72 5.93
CA ALA A 177 7.14 6.28 6.63
C ALA A 177 7.26 6.03 8.14
N LEU A 178 6.78 7.01 8.91
CA LEU A 178 6.61 6.96 10.35
C LEU A 178 5.14 7.19 10.66
N GLU A 179 4.58 6.39 11.54
CA GLU A 179 3.15 6.45 11.90
C GLU A 179 2.95 6.20 13.39
N ALA A 180 1.90 6.78 13.95
CA ALA A 180 1.42 6.51 15.30
C ALA A 180 -0.11 6.58 15.36
N GLU A 181 -0.69 5.88 16.32
CA GLU A 181 -2.12 5.95 16.66
C GLU A 181 -2.30 6.80 17.91
N ILE A 182 -3.09 7.89 17.80
CA ILE A 182 -3.35 8.84 18.88
C ILE A 182 -4.81 8.73 19.31
N PRO A 183 -5.13 8.29 20.53
CA PRO A 183 -6.50 8.30 21.03
C PRO A 183 -7.16 9.66 20.85
N HIS A 184 -8.39 9.70 20.33
CA HIS A 184 -9.14 10.90 20.04
C HIS A 184 -10.64 10.68 20.26
N GLU A 185 -11.28 11.63 20.93
CA GLU A 185 -12.73 11.68 21.11
C GLU A 185 -13.35 12.69 20.15
N TRP A 186 -14.23 12.21 19.27
CA TRP A 186 -14.92 13.07 18.32
C TRP A 186 -15.96 13.97 19.00
N GLY A 187 -16.20 15.17 18.44
CA GLY A 187 -17.27 16.06 18.86
C GLY A 187 -16.89 17.12 19.91
N ARG A 188 -15.62 17.27 20.27
CA ARG A 188 -15.17 18.30 21.20
C ARG A 188 -14.21 19.31 20.57
N GLY A 189 -14.75 20.47 20.18
CA GLY A 189 -13.95 21.70 20.01
C GLY A 189 -13.10 21.83 18.75
N HIS A 190 -13.31 21.00 17.75
CA HIS A 190 -12.52 21.05 16.52
C HIS A 190 -13.42 21.28 15.30
N GLU A 191 -13.45 22.50 14.76
CA GLU A 191 -14.28 22.84 13.59
C GLU A 191 -13.84 22.11 12.31
N THR A 192 -12.57 21.74 12.20
CA THR A 192 -12.01 21.12 10.99
C THR A 192 -11.54 19.68 11.17
N LEU A 193 -11.42 19.20 12.41
CA LEU A 193 -11.03 17.83 12.70
C LEU A 193 -12.31 17.01 12.93
N THR A 194 -12.83 16.41 11.86
CA THR A 194 -14.04 15.59 11.83
C THR A 194 -13.78 14.24 11.17
N PRO A 195 -14.63 13.22 11.40
CA PRO A 195 -14.42 11.89 10.81
C PRO A 195 -14.44 11.86 9.28
N GLU A 196 -15.05 12.88 8.66
CA GLU A 196 -15.19 12.94 7.19
C GLU A 196 -14.02 13.61 6.48
N ILE A 197 -13.05 14.18 7.24
CA ILE A 197 -11.94 14.95 6.67
C ILE A 197 -10.60 14.28 6.96
N ALA A 198 -9.89 13.87 5.92
CA ALA A 198 -8.47 13.51 6.03
C ALA A 198 -7.59 14.74 5.81
N HIS A 199 -6.53 14.86 6.58
CA HIS A 199 -5.64 16.00 6.59
C HIS A 199 -4.29 15.65 5.98
N LEU A 200 -3.76 16.52 5.10
CA LEU A 200 -2.49 16.35 4.40
C LEU A 200 -1.65 17.64 4.49
N GLU A 201 -0.40 17.52 4.90
CA GLU A 201 0.60 18.58 4.99
C GLU A 201 1.72 18.34 3.97
N TYR A 202 1.95 19.27 3.06
CA TYR A 202 2.83 19.08 1.91
C TYR A 202 4.21 19.74 2.01
N ALA A 203 4.51 20.46 3.09
CA ALA A 203 5.83 21.08 3.24
C ALA A 203 6.91 20.11 3.74
N VAL A 204 6.57 18.86 4.00
CA VAL A 204 7.54 17.80 4.28
C VAL A 204 8.45 17.61 3.06
N LYS A 205 9.75 17.66 3.28
CA LYS A 205 10.72 17.56 2.20
C LYS A 205 10.62 16.19 1.49
N GLU A 206 10.37 16.24 0.17
CA GLU A 206 10.19 15.05 -0.67
C GLU A 206 9.10 14.09 -0.15
N GLY A 207 8.05 14.63 0.49
CA GLY A 207 7.00 13.82 1.09
C GLY A 207 5.78 14.61 1.54
N TYR A 208 5.04 14.02 2.46
CA TYR A 208 3.90 14.66 3.12
C TYR A 208 3.67 14.06 4.50
N ALA A 209 2.93 14.80 5.36
CA ALA A 209 2.40 14.26 6.60
C ALA A 209 0.88 14.14 6.52
N TRP A 210 0.32 13.24 7.32
CA TRP A 210 -1.13 12.98 7.36
C TRP A 210 -1.67 12.91 8.77
N VAL A 211 -2.96 13.24 8.91
CA VAL A 211 -3.79 12.93 10.05
C VAL A 211 -5.11 12.35 9.52
N PHE A 212 -5.30 11.06 9.71
CA PHE A 212 -6.45 10.31 9.21
C PHE A 212 -7.39 9.93 10.35
N PRO A 213 -8.69 10.22 10.21
CA PRO A 213 -9.69 9.89 11.21
C PRO A 213 -9.94 8.39 11.33
N LYS A 214 -10.09 7.90 12.55
CA LYS A 214 -10.53 6.55 12.89
C LYS A 214 -11.67 6.63 13.90
N ALA A 215 -12.30 5.52 14.25
CA ALA A 215 -13.46 5.52 15.16
C ALA A 215 -13.18 6.16 16.53
N GLY A 216 -12.07 5.79 17.17
CA GLY A 216 -11.70 6.30 18.51
C GLY A 216 -10.27 6.84 18.60
N HIS A 217 -9.63 7.10 17.46
CA HIS A 217 -8.24 7.58 17.40
C HIS A 217 -7.96 8.29 16.08
N LEU A 218 -6.77 8.87 15.98
CA LEU A 218 -6.21 9.42 14.75
C LEU A 218 -5.01 8.55 14.35
N SER A 219 -4.96 8.09 13.10
CA SER A 219 -3.70 7.62 12.53
C SER A 219 -2.93 8.82 12.01
N VAL A 220 -1.78 9.07 12.59
CA VAL A 220 -0.95 10.22 12.26
C VAL A 220 0.41 9.78 11.77
N GLY A 221 0.92 10.44 10.75
CA GLY A 221 2.22 10.04 10.24
C GLY A 221 2.83 11.01 9.25
N ALA A 222 4.05 10.69 8.83
CA ALA A 222 4.74 11.39 7.76
C ALA A 222 5.59 10.40 6.95
N GLY A 223 5.69 10.65 5.65
CA GLY A 223 6.48 9.85 4.73
C GLY A 223 7.41 10.69 3.87
N MET A 224 8.56 10.11 3.50
CA MET A 224 9.50 10.66 2.53
C MET A 224 9.64 9.67 1.38
N PHE A 225 9.36 10.14 0.16
CA PHE A 225 9.30 9.32 -1.05
C PHE A 225 10.44 9.61 -2.04
N GLY A 226 11.24 10.64 -1.79
CA GLY A 226 12.30 11.08 -2.67
C GLY A 226 13.61 10.29 -2.54
N ARG A 227 14.58 10.60 -3.43
CA ARG A 227 15.91 9.96 -3.51
C ARG A 227 16.64 9.90 -2.16
N ARG A 228 16.47 10.92 -1.31
CA ARG A 228 17.12 10.99 -0.01
C ARG A 228 16.57 10.03 1.04
N SER A 229 15.48 9.32 0.73
CA SER A 229 14.99 8.26 1.60
C SER A 229 16.02 7.12 1.74
N ALA A 230 16.84 6.88 0.72
CA ALA A 230 17.89 5.84 0.71
C ALA A 230 19.24 6.31 1.22
N GLU A 231 19.54 7.64 1.22
CA GLU A 231 20.86 8.18 1.59
C GLU A 231 20.85 8.79 3.00
N GLY A 232 21.66 8.28 3.92
CA GLY A 232 21.98 8.91 5.21
C GLY A 232 21.31 8.30 6.45
N ARG A 233 21.72 8.75 7.62
CA ARG A 233 21.51 8.17 8.94
C ARG A 233 20.02 8.06 9.32
N GLY A 234 19.49 6.85 9.42
CA GLY A 234 18.07 6.56 9.67
C GLY A 234 17.47 7.23 10.92
N ALA A 235 18.24 7.46 11.99
CA ALA A 235 17.77 8.12 13.22
C ALA A 235 17.38 9.59 12.99
N ALA A 236 18.23 10.39 12.32
CA ALA A 236 17.96 11.80 12.08
C ALA A 236 16.70 12.03 11.24
N ARG A 237 16.35 11.10 10.34
CA ARG A 237 15.15 11.16 9.53
C ARG A 237 13.88 10.80 10.32
N LYS A 238 14.00 9.82 11.23
CA LYS A 238 12.91 9.47 12.13
C LYS A 238 12.52 10.69 12.97
N ASP A 239 13.49 11.41 13.53
CA ASP A 239 13.25 12.61 14.32
C ASP A 239 12.68 13.76 13.49
N ASP A 240 13.12 13.92 12.22
CA ASP A 240 12.54 14.91 11.31
C ASP A 240 11.06 14.61 11.02
N LEU A 241 10.73 13.36 10.69
CA LEU A 241 9.34 12.96 10.45
C LEU A 241 8.49 13.10 11.71
N ALA A 242 9.02 12.71 12.87
CA ALA A 242 8.31 12.87 14.16
C ALA A 242 7.99 14.35 14.47
N ARG A 243 8.93 15.27 14.19
CA ARG A 243 8.68 16.72 14.33
C ARG A 243 7.57 17.22 13.40
N TRP A 244 7.50 16.73 12.17
CA TRP A 244 6.40 17.07 11.27
C TRP A 244 5.05 16.60 11.81
N VAL A 245 4.97 15.38 12.34
CA VAL A 245 3.75 14.84 12.94
C VAL A 245 3.32 15.64 14.17
N THR A 246 4.24 15.90 15.10
CA THR A 246 3.93 16.66 16.32
C THR A 246 3.51 18.09 16.01
N GLY A 247 4.20 18.77 15.09
CA GLY A 247 3.84 20.11 14.63
C GLY A 247 2.46 20.15 13.96
N TYR A 248 2.13 19.11 13.19
CA TYR A 248 0.82 19.03 12.55
C TYR A 248 -0.30 18.82 13.58
N LEU A 249 -0.13 17.90 14.54
CA LEU A 249 -1.07 17.71 15.63
C LEU A 249 -1.28 19.01 16.44
N GLN A 250 -0.21 19.74 16.75
CA GLN A 250 -0.29 21.03 17.42
C GLN A 250 -1.12 22.03 16.60
N SER A 251 -0.92 22.10 15.29
CA SER A 251 -1.66 23.01 14.42
C SER A 251 -3.16 22.69 14.31
N LEU A 252 -3.53 21.46 14.62
CA LEU A 252 -4.91 20.97 14.64
C LEU A 252 -5.54 21.04 16.04
N GLY A 253 -4.87 21.61 17.04
CA GLY A 253 -5.39 21.72 18.40
C GLY A 253 -5.35 20.42 19.22
N VAL A 254 -4.54 19.44 18.78
CA VAL A 254 -4.33 18.14 19.48
C VAL A 254 -2.85 18.01 19.87
N PRO A 255 -2.33 18.90 20.72
CA PRO A 255 -0.91 18.88 21.05
C PRO A 255 -0.56 17.61 21.85
N LYS A 256 0.51 16.94 21.40
CA LYS A 256 1.12 15.82 22.11
C LYS A 256 2.63 16.00 22.12
N PRO A 257 3.31 15.87 23.28
CA PRO A 257 4.77 15.82 23.32
C PRO A 257 5.28 14.64 22.51
N GLN A 258 6.37 14.83 21.79
CA GLN A 258 6.94 13.79 20.92
C GLN A 258 7.26 12.50 21.70
N GLU A 259 7.71 12.65 22.95
CA GLU A 259 8.09 11.55 23.84
C GLU A 259 6.88 10.72 24.31
N ALA A 260 5.67 11.29 24.23
CA ALA A 260 4.41 10.60 24.56
C ALA A 260 3.77 9.88 23.37
N ILE A 261 4.43 9.91 22.20
CA ILE A 261 3.94 9.28 20.96
C ILE A 261 4.79 8.05 20.66
N GLU A 262 4.16 6.89 20.60
CA GLU A 262 4.82 5.66 20.16
C GLU A 262 4.83 5.59 18.64
N PHE A 263 5.96 5.92 18.02
CA PHE A 263 6.14 5.92 16.58
C PHE A 263 6.61 4.58 16.06
N HIS A 264 5.94 4.10 15.01
CA HIS A 264 6.29 2.90 14.25
C HIS A 264 6.77 3.26 12.85
N GLY A 265 7.97 2.80 12.49
CA GLY A 265 8.56 3.00 11.17
C GLY A 265 8.32 1.82 10.24
N HIS A 266 8.03 2.10 8.96
CA HIS A 266 7.91 1.05 7.95
C HIS A 266 8.52 1.49 6.62
N PRO A 267 9.34 0.63 5.95
CA PRO A 267 9.76 0.88 4.58
C PRO A 267 8.62 0.59 3.62
N LEU A 268 8.47 1.45 2.61
CA LEU A 268 7.49 1.31 1.54
C LEU A 268 8.22 1.04 0.23
N PRO A 269 8.15 -0.18 -0.32
CA PRO A 269 8.76 -0.49 -1.62
C PRO A 269 7.92 0.12 -2.74
N ILE A 270 8.33 1.30 -3.19
CA ILE A 270 7.64 1.99 -4.28
C ILE A 270 8.02 1.41 -5.64
N TRP A 271 7.08 1.56 -6.57
CA TRP A 271 7.29 1.17 -7.95
C TRP A 271 8.48 1.90 -8.57
N ASN A 272 9.37 1.14 -9.21
CA ASN A 272 10.58 1.65 -9.88
C ASN A 272 10.78 1.10 -11.29
N GLY A 273 9.71 0.60 -11.92
CA GLY A 273 9.73 0.04 -13.26
C GLY A 273 9.65 -1.49 -13.28
N SER A 274 9.85 -2.07 -14.45
CA SER A 274 9.66 -3.49 -14.72
C SER A 274 10.89 -4.33 -14.35
N GLU A 275 11.13 -4.56 -13.05
CA GLU A 275 12.03 -5.64 -12.64
C GLU A 275 11.31 -6.99 -12.66
N PRO A 276 12.04 -8.09 -12.90
CA PRO A 276 11.46 -9.42 -12.75
C PRO A 276 10.86 -9.63 -11.35
N ILE A 277 9.61 -10.05 -11.29
CA ILE A 277 8.87 -10.38 -10.07
C ILE A 277 8.38 -11.83 -10.07
N GLU A 278 8.88 -12.60 -11.00
CA GLU A 278 8.66 -14.03 -11.16
C GLU A 278 10.02 -14.73 -11.30
N ALA A 279 10.12 -15.92 -10.75
CA ALA A 279 11.30 -16.76 -10.85
C ALA A 279 10.94 -18.24 -11.03
N TRP A 280 11.98 -19.00 -11.45
CA TRP A 280 11.92 -20.45 -11.61
C TRP A 280 10.80 -20.89 -12.55
N ASN A 281 10.59 -20.14 -13.63
CA ASN A 281 9.57 -20.40 -14.65
C ASN A 281 8.15 -20.43 -14.06
N GLY A 282 7.77 -19.35 -13.35
CA GLY A 282 6.45 -19.19 -12.75
C GLY A 282 6.20 -19.97 -11.47
N ARG A 283 7.26 -20.56 -10.86
CA ARG A 283 7.11 -21.23 -9.57
C ARG A 283 7.16 -20.27 -8.37
N VAL A 284 7.68 -19.07 -8.55
CA VAL A 284 7.68 -18.00 -7.54
C VAL A 284 7.11 -16.74 -8.16
N LEU A 285 6.04 -16.19 -7.58
CA LEU A 285 5.42 -14.93 -7.97
C LEU A 285 5.47 -13.96 -6.77
N LEU A 286 5.87 -12.71 -6.99
CA LEU A 286 5.78 -11.66 -5.97
C LEU A 286 4.55 -10.80 -6.20
N VAL A 287 3.90 -10.36 -5.10
CA VAL A 287 2.70 -9.51 -5.13
C VAL A 287 2.78 -8.39 -4.08
N GLY A 288 1.99 -7.34 -4.22
CA GLY A 288 1.93 -6.22 -3.28
C GLY A 288 3.29 -5.59 -2.99
N ASP A 289 3.58 -5.28 -1.74
CA ASP A 289 4.85 -4.67 -1.32
C ASP A 289 6.06 -5.53 -1.69
N ALA A 290 5.95 -6.87 -1.68
CA ALA A 290 7.04 -7.75 -2.09
C ALA A 290 7.40 -7.55 -3.57
N ALA A 291 6.43 -7.21 -4.40
CA ALA A 291 6.61 -6.84 -5.81
C ALA A 291 6.94 -5.34 -6.03
N GLY A 292 6.89 -4.51 -4.97
CA GLY A 292 7.12 -3.07 -5.07
C GLY A 292 5.94 -2.31 -5.67
N MET A 293 4.71 -2.68 -5.33
CA MET A 293 3.49 -2.12 -5.91
C MET A 293 2.99 -0.84 -5.23
N VAL A 294 3.76 -0.25 -4.30
CA VAL A 294 3.37 1.02 -3.66
C VAL A 294 3.45 2.15 -4.68
N ASN A 295 2.37 2.93 -4.78
CA ASN A 295 2.29 4.08 -5.67
C ASN A 295 3.33 5.15 -5.28
N PRO A 296 4.15 5.62 -6.21
CA PRO A 296 5.23 6.55 -5.91
C PRO A 296 4.77 7.99 -5.57
N LEU A 297 3.54 8.38 -5.93
CA LEU A 297 3.02 9.73 -5.66
C LEU A 297 2.29 9.81 -4.31
N PHE A 298 1.35 8.89 -4.08
CA PHE A 298 0.49 8.92 -2.89
C PHE A 298 0.98 8.00 -1.77
N GLY A 299 1.87 7.06 -2.05
CA GLY A 299 2.30 6.07 -1.06
C GLY A 299 1.23 5.04 -0.72
N ASP A 300 0.11 5.00 -1.45
CA ASP A 300 -0.93 4.00 -1.31
C ASP A 300 -0.48 2.67 -1.90
N GLY A 301 -0.85 1.57 -1.24
CA GLY A 301 -0.44 0.23 -1.64
C GLY A 301 -1.49 -0.84 -1.40
N ILE A 302 -2.52 -0.57 -0.55
CA ILE A 302 -3.49 -1.60 -0.15
C ILE A 302 -4.30 -2.10 -1.35
N SER A 303 -4.82 -1.19 -2.18
CA SER A 303 -5.60 -1.56 -3.38
C SER A 303 -4.77 -2.35 -4.37
N TYR A 304 -3.56 -1.90 -4.64
CA TYR A 304 -2.64 -2.61 -5.53
C TYR A 304 -2.19 -3.96 -4.96
N ALA A 305 -2.05 -4.06 -3.63
CA ALA A 305 -1.78 -5.33 -2.97
C ALA A 305 -2.94 -6.31 -3.16
N CYS A 306 -4.19 -5.90 -2.92
CA CYS A 306 -5.36 -6.74 -3.14
C CYS A 306 -5.47 -7.18 -4.61
N ARG A 307 -5.40 -6.24 -5.54
CA ARG A 307 -5.56 -6.50 -6.98
C ARG A 307 -4.44 -7.38 -7.55
N SER A 308 -3.17 -7.08 -7.22
CA SER A 308 -2.06 -7.93 -7.68
C SER A 308 -2.10 -9.32 -7.08
N GLY A 309 -2.54 -9.44 -5.81
CA GLY A 309 -2.75 -10.75 -5.17
C GLY A 309 -3.84 -11.55 -5.89
N ALA A 310 -5.01 -10.96 -6.11
CA ALA A 310 -6.12 -11.59 -6.80
C ALA A 310 -5.71 -12.06 -8.21
N LEU A 311 -5.05 -11.17 -8.98
CA LEU A 311 -4.55 -11.50 -10.31
C LEU A 311 -3.56 -12.68 -10.29
N ALA A 312 -2.65 -12.75 -9.30
CA ALA A 312 -1.71 -13.85 -9.18
C ALA A 312 -2.41 -15.20 -8.93
N GLY A 313 -3.42 -15.23 -8.04
CA GLY A 313 -4.22 -16.42 -7.80
C GLY A 313 -4.94 -16.90 -9.06
N GLU A 314 -5.53 -15.98 -9.80
CA GLU A 314 -6.21 -16.25 -11.08
C GLU A 314 -5.24 -16.79 -12.15
N ILE A 315 -4.11 -16.13 -12.35
CA ILE A 315 -3.11 -16.51 -13.37
C ILE A 315 -2.51 -17.89 -13.10
N ILE A 316 -2.29 -18.25 -11.84
CA ILE A 316 -1.87 -19.62 -11.48
C ILE A 316 -2.95 -20.63 -11.87
N ALA A 317 -4.21 -20.37 -11.54
CA ALA A 317 -5.31 -21.28 -11.90
C ALA A 317 -5.49 -21.42 -13.41
N GLN A 318 -5.11 -20.41 -14.20
CA GLN A 318 -5.09 -20.45 -15.66
C GLN A 318 -3.85 -21.14 -16.26
N GLY A 319 -2.87 -21.56 -15.44
CA GLY A 319 -1.62 -22.16 -15.92
C GLY A 319 -0.66 -21.17 -16.61
N ARG A 320 -0.79 -19.86 -16.31
CA ARG A 320 -0.03 -18.79 -16.95
C ARG A 320 1.03 -18.14 -16.05
N ALA A 321 1.38 -18.79 -14.95
CA ALA A 321 2.28 -18.26 -13.92
C ALA A 321 3.65 -17.79 -14.45
N ALA A 322 4.19 -18.45 -15.49
CA ALA A 322 5.46 -18.07 -16.13
C ALA A 322 5.40 -16.72 -16.90
N GLN A 323 4.21 -16.15 -17.08
CA GLN A 323 4.02 -14.85 -17.72
C GLN A 323 3.81 -13.73 -16.69
N TRP A 324 3.99 -14.00 -15.39
CA TRP A 324 3.57 -13.11 -14.31
C TRP A 324 4.16 -11.69 -14.42
N THR A 325 5.47 -11.58 -14.68
CA THR A 325 6.11 -10.27 -14.78
C THR A 325 5.48 -9.40 -15.88
N SER A 326 5.22 -9.98 -17.07
CA SER A 326 4.59 -9.23 -18.16
C SER A 326 3.13 -8.90 -17.87
N LEU A 327 2.36 -9.85 -17.34
CA LEU A 327 0.94 -9.66 -17.04
C LEU A 327 0.71 -8.58 -15.97
N LEU A 328 1.53 -8.58 -14.90
CA LEU A 328 1.43 -7.53 -13.90
C LEU A 328 1.83 -6.17 -14.48
N TYR A 329 2.87 -6.13 -15.31
CA TYR A 329 3.27 -4.88 -15.96
C TYR A 329 2.21 -4.36 -16.93
N ASP A 330 1.59 -5.23 -17.73
CA ASP A 330 0.53 -4.83 -18.67
C ASP A 330 -0.67 -4.23 -17.93
N GLU A 331 -1.01 -4.76 -16.75
CA GLU A 331 -2.13 -4.29 -15.95
C GLU A 331 -1.83 -2.99 -15.20
N PHE A 332 -0.68 -2.88 -14.55
CA PHE A 332 -0.38 -1.76 -13.62
C PHE A 332 0.75 -0.85 -14.10
N GLY A 333 1.66 -1.35 -14.92
CA GLY A 333 2.91 -0.67 -15.27
C GLY A 333 2.74 0.71 -15.88
N PRO A 334 1.92 0.91 -16.92
CA PRO A 334 1.75 2.22 -17.57
C PRO A 334 1.32 3.30 -16.58
N SER A 335 0.34 3.00 -15.74
CA SER A 335 -0.17 3.92 -14.73
C SER A 335 0.86 4.21 -13.63
N HIS A 336 1.60 3.19 -13.15
CA HIS A 336 2.64 3.37 -12.14
C HIS A 336 3.86 4.13 -12.66
N ASP A 337 4.29 3.91 -13.90
CA ASP A 337 5.38 4.65 -14.54
C ASP A 337 5.02 6.13 -14.72
N ALA A 338 3.76 6.41 -15.07
CA ALA A 338 3.23 7.76 -15.11
C ALA A 338 3.18 8.39 -13.71
N ALA A 339 2.71 7.65 -12.70
CA ALA A 339 2.72 8.09 -11.30
C ALA A 339 4.13 8.41 -10.81
N LEU A 340 5.13 7.58 -11.15
CA LEU A 340 6.54 7.83 -10.82
C LEU A 340 7.05 9.12 -11.48
N THR A 341 6.66 9.36 -12.72
CA THR A 341 7.03 10.58 -13.45
C THR A 341 6.42 11.82 -12.81
N ILE A 342 5.14 11.77 -12.45
CA ILE A 342 4.45 12.86 -11.75
C ILE A 342 5.05 13.07 -10.35
N ALA A 343 5.35 12.00 -9.61
CA ALA A 343 5.95 12.08 -8.29
C ALA A 343 7.32 12.77 -8.31
N LYS A 344 8.18 12.44 -9.27
CA LYS A 344 9.49 13.09 -9.44
C LYS A 344 9.34 14.61 -9.61
N PHE A 345 8.39 15.06 -10.43
CA PHE A 345 8.12 16.48 -10.61
C PHE A 345 7.51 17.10 -9.34
N PHE A 346 6.51 16.44 -8.74
CA PHE A 346 5.82 16.94 -7.55
C PHE A 346 6.80 17.15 -6.39
N TYR A 347 7.62 16.16 -6.08
CA TYR A 347 8.57 16.22 -4.96
C TYR A 347 9.80 17.08 -5.23
N GLN A 348 10.06 17.41 -6.50
CA GLN A 348 11.08 18.41 -6.86
C GLN A 348 10.58 19.84 -6.67
N PHE A 349 9.29 20.11 -6.97
CA PHE A 349 8.68 21.44 -6.92
C PHE A 349 7.40 21.46 -6.07
N PRO A 350 7.43 20.99 -4.80
CA PRO A 350 6.22 20.70 -4.04
C PRO A 350 5.38 21.95 -3.77
N GLN A 351 6.00 23.11 -3.51
CA GLN A 351 5.27 24.37 -3.27
C GLN A 351 4.54 24.86 -4.52
N VAL A 352 5.14 24.72 -5.69
CA VAL A 352 4.50 25.09 -6.97
C VAL A 352 3.32 24.16 -7.23
N CYS A 353 3.53 22.84 -7.07
CA CYS A 353 2.48 21.84 -7.24
C CYS A 353 1.33 22.03 -6.23
N TYR A 354 1.66 22.39 -4.99
CA TYR A 354 0.65 22.72 -3.98
C TYR A 354 -0.21 23.92 -4.42
N LYS A 355 0.41 25.04 -4.76
CA LYS A 355 -0.30 26.28 -5.10
C LYS A 355 -1.12 26.18 -6.40
N MET A 356 -0.58 25.53 -7.41
CA MET A 356 -1.19 25.48 -8.74
C MET A 356 -2.08 24.24 -8.96
N GLY A 357 -1.79 23.14 -8.29
CA GLY A 357 -2.47 21.86 -8.44
C GLY A 357 -3.36 21.52 -7.26
N VAL A 358 -2.75 21.26 -6.10
CA VAL A 358 -3.45 20.72 -4.92
C VAL A 358 -4.52 21.68 -4.39
N LYS A 359 -4.23 22.98 -4.32
CA LYS A 359 -5.16 24.04 -3.87
C LYS A 359 -6.36 24.27 -4.80
N SER A 360 -6.34 23.68 -5.96
CA SER A 360 -7.47 23.76 -6.90
C SER A 360 -8.53 22.72 -6.56
N PRO A 361 -9.83 23.05 -6.56
CA PRO A 361 -10.91 22.05 -6.43
C PRO A 361 -10.82 20.92 -7.47
N ARG A 362 -10.34 21.25 -8.68
CA ARG A 362 -10.05 20.26 -9.72
C ARG A 362 -8.91 19.32 -9.33
N GLY A 363 -7.92 19.83 -8.58
CA GLY A 363 -6.79 19.04 -8.09
C GLY A 363 -7.23 17.94 -7.12
N THR A 364 -8.02 18.29 -6.12
CA THR A 364 -8.56 17.33 -5.14
C THR A 364 -9.44 16.28 -5.80
N ARG A 365 -10.34 16.71 -6.72
CA ARG A 365 -11.15 15.78 -7.51
C ARG A 365 -10.31 14.81 -8.36
N THR A 366 -9.28 15.34 -9.03
CA THR A 366 -8.35 14.51 -9.81
C THR A 366 -7.62 13.53 -8.92
N ALA A 367 -7.13 13.96 -7.74
CA ALA A 367 -6.49 13.09 -6.77
C ALA A 367 -7.44 11.97 -6.29
N GLY A 368 -8.69 12.29 -5.97
CA GLY A 368 -9.71 11.31 -5.61
C GLY A 368 -9.90 10.23 -6.69
N ARG A 369 -10.05 10.64 -7.95
CA ARG A 369 -10.20 9.71 -9.09
C ARG A 369 -8.94 8.89 -9.38
N LEU A 370 -7.75 9.44 -9.15
CA LEU A 370 -6.48 8.71 -9.26
C LEU A 370 -6.37 7.64 -8.16
N ILE A 371 -6.74 7.98 -6.92
CA ILE A 371 -6.70 7.06 -5.78
C ILE A 371 -7.76 5.95 -5.94
N SER A 372 -8.96 6.28 -6.44
CA SER A 372 -10.01 5.29 -6.69
C SER A 372 -9.72 4.35 -7.87
N GLY A 373 -8.78 4.74 -8.73
CA GLY A 373 -8.48 4.00 -9.97
C GLY A 373 -9.39 4.33 -11.15
N ASP A 374 -10.37 5.23 -10.96
CA ASP A 374 -11.28 5.67 -12.04
C ASP A 374 -10.56 6.46 -13.13
N LEU A 375 -9.43 7.05 -12.79
CA LEU A 375 -8.59 7.82 -13.70
C LEU A 375 -7.15 7.30 -13.62
N PRO A 376 -6.65 6.63 -14.66
CA PRO A 376 -5.25 6.20 -14.71
C PRO A 376 -4.27 7.37 -14.78
N PHE A 377 -3.09 7.21 -14.17
CA PHE A 377 -2.06 8.27 -14.11
C PHE A 377 -1.48 8.64 -15.49
N ASP A 378 -1.36 7.68 -16.41
CA ASP A 378 -0.90 7.90 -17.78
C ASP A 378 -1.86 8.82 -18.55
N VAL A 379 -3.17 8.70 -18.35
CA VAL A 379 -4.18 9.61 -18.93
C VAL A 379 -4.00 11.04 -18.40
N VAL A 380 -3.68 11.19 -17.11
CA VAL A 380 -3.38 12.52 -16.53
C VAL A 380 -2.08 13.07 -17.09
N LEU A 381 -1.02 12.27 -17.11
CA LEU A 381 0.29 12.66 -17.60
C LEU A 381 0.22 13.16 -19.05
N ASP A 382 -0.59 12.54 -19.91
CA ASP A 382 -0.75 12.93 -21.31
C ASP A 382 -1.46 14.28 -21.50
N ARG A 383 -2.29 14.69 -20.56
CA ARG A 383 -3.03 15.97 -20.57
C ARG A 383 -2.24 17.13 -20.00
N VAL A 384 -1.10 16.88 -19.37
CA VAL A 384 -0.35 17.92 -18.68
C VAL A 384 0.57 18.66 -19.65
N PRO A 385 0.41 20.00 -19.82
CA PRO A 385 1.22 20.80 -20.76
C PRO A 385 2.72 20.76 -20.50
N TRP A 386 3.13 20.64 -19.23
CA TRP A 386 4.53 20.60 -18.81
C TRP A 386 5.25 19.26 -19.07
N LYS A 387 4.54 18.24 -19.60
CA LYS A 387 5.18 17.01 -20.10
C LYS A 387 6.31 17.33 -21.10
N LYS A 388 6.16 18.38 -21.91
CA LYS A 388 7.17 18.85 -22.85
C LYS A 388 8.36 19.57 -22.18
N MET A 389 8.18 20.04 -20.93
CA MET A 389 9.21 20.72 -20.13
C MET A 389 9.96 19.76 -19.19
N MET A 390 9.52 18.51 -19.08
CA MET A 390 10.25 17.51 -18.30
C MET A 390 11.58 17.20 -18.99
N PRO A 391 12.72 17.30 -18.28
CA PRO A 391 13.98 16.86 -18.84
C PRO A 391 13.89 15.36 -19.13
N LYS A 392 14.07 15.01 -20.40
CA LYS A 392 14.22 13.61 -20.80
C LYS A 392 15.39 13.03 -20.00
N ALA A 393 15.14 12.02 -19.20
CA ALA A 393 16.12 11.11 -18.60
C ALA A 393 17.07 11.60 -17.49
N SER A 394 16.98 12.81 -16.92
CA SER A 394 17.92 13.25 -15.88
C SER A 394 17.40 13.27 -14.44
N LEU A 395 16.13 12.95 -14.21
CA LEU A 395 15.58 12.70 -12.87
C LEU A 395 15.83 11.26 -12.48
N SER A 396 17.10 10.89 -12.34
CA SER A 396 17.46 9.57 -11.83
C SER A 396 17.18 9.54 -10.33
N TRP A 397 16.20 8.77 -9.93
CA TRP A 397 16.02 8.30 -8.56
C TRP A 397 16.95 7.09 -8.29
N ARG A 398 18.10 7.02 -9.01
CA ARG A 398 19.16 6.04 -8.80
C ARG A 398 20.18 6.54 -7.81
#